data_e87302ea0208513cf99946b8d151148d
#
_entry.id   e87302ea0208513cf99946b8d151148d
#
_cell.length_a   1.000
_cell.length_b   1.000
_cell.length_c   1.000
_cell.angle_alpha   90.00
_cell.angle_beta   90.00
_cell.angle_gamma   90.00
#
_symmetry.space_group_name_H-M   'P 1'
#
loop_
_entity.id
_entity.type
_entity.pdbx_description
1 polymer ?
#
loop_
_entity_poly.entity_id
_entity_poly.type
_entity_poly.pdbx_seq_one_letter_code
_entity_poly.pdbx_strand_id
1 'polypeptide(L)'
;MPDRLWAKSWNESEDGPPPKYVYLPGHLSEVLTAADQVLAATAEDQLRAFGLNPTGWIDRFRRVVRLAAALHDLGKANDHFQGMVTKNPIRTGKHQGLRHEWVTWLIVQRDDVRNWLSPALGLDNCDANWTAMLWAVTGHHPAFRRPSPPTEIPNGGGSEMLLQVGHADFRKCVNWLAKTFDLDQAAIPHLTDTTIDLSDALRTIHREMVVNSARIWAQWKDDRRTPGMSAFVAAVKNCLVAADVAGSALPEDIGDDHKRQAWIAASFQRVPEKTDFDAIISDRLTDGTTGQIRELRLFQQDVAKLAGDVTLVKAGCGSGKTLAAYHWARERHSNRRLYMCYPTTGTATEGFRDHVFDESAASAKFGARLFHGRADVDVKLILNVADQFDEADSDDSLTRIESLDAWSTPIVTCTVDLVLGIMQNNRRGLYSWPAFAGAAFVFDEIHSYDANLFGALLAFIRDLRGLPILLMTASLPESRLKKLRDVVGRRGTSLVEIGGPSELELLPRYHRGPEVDGDDLVALVAKQLSRIDRPGKVLWLCNTVNRAIDAADLCRAAGLKPLIYHSRFR
;
A
#
# COMPACT_ATOMS: atom_id res chain seq x y z
N MET A 1 -10.54 37.44 11.07
CA MET A 1 -9.81 36.16 11.23
C MET A 1 -10.77 35.19 11.88
N PRO A 2 -10.71 33.89 11.57
CA PRO A 2 -11.51 32.93 12.32
C PRO A 2 -11.09 32.93 13.79
N ASP A 3 -12.02 32.69 14.71
CA ASP A 3 -11.69 32.59 16.15
C ASP A 3 -10.79 31.40 16.48
N ARG A 4 -10.77 30.38 15.62
CA ARG A 4 -9.99 29.15 15.74
C ARG A 4 -9.33 28.81 14.41
N LEU A 5 -8.15 28.17 14.45
CA LEU A 5 -7.51 27.58 13.25
C LEU A 5 -8.00 26.15 13.02
N TRP A 6 -8.61 25.94 11.87
CA TRP A 6 -9.16 24.65 11.45
C TRP A 6 -8.11 23.81 10.72
N ALA A 7 -8.11 22.52 10.95
CA ALA A 7 -7.27 21.56 10.22
C ALA A 7 -8.04 20.84 9.10
N LYS A 8 -9.37 20.74 9.23
CA LYS A 8 -10.26 20.13 8.24
C LYS A 8 -11.65 20.80 8.27
N SER A 9 -12.43 20.60 7.21
CA SER A 9 -13.81 21.08 7.13
C SER A 9 -14.68 20.32 8.14
N TRP A 10 -15.72 21.02 8.65
CA TRP A 10 -16.71 20.47 9.56
C TRP A 10 -18.06 21.14 9.30
N ASN A 11 -19.14 20.38 9.41
CA ASN A 11 -20.49 20.91 9.25
C ASN A 11 -21.21 20.98 10.60
N GLU A 12 -21.08 22.12 11.29
CA GLU A 12 -21.71 22.31 12.62
C GLU A 12 -23.21 22.10 12.62
N SER A 13 -23.90 22.34 11.50
CA SER A 13 -25.37 22.19 11.42
C SER A 13 -25.82 20.74 11.36
N GLU A 14 -24.99 19.83 10.88
CA GLU A 14 -25.26 18.39 10.75
C GLU A 14 -24.61 17.60 11.88
N ASP A 15 -23.35 17.94 12.20
CA ASP A 15 -22.47 17.12 13.04
C ASP A 15 -22.30 17.69 14.46
N GLY A 16 -22.94 18.84 14.75
CA GLY A 16 -22.82 19.53 16.04
C GLY A 16 -21.47 20.25 16.22
N PRO A 17 -21.09 20.62 17.45
CA PRO A 17 -19.88 21.41 17.69
C PRO A 17 -18.62 20.66 17.32
N PRO A 18 -17.64 21.33 16.66
CA PRO A 18 -16.43 20.69 16.18
C PRO A 18 -15.61 20.07 17.32
N PRO A 19 -15.25 18.78 17.22
CA PRO A 19 -14.36 18.14 18.18
C PRO A 19 -12.92 18.68 18.09
N LYS A 20 -12.09 18.40 19.10
CA LYS A 20 -10.74 18.98 19.22
C LYS A 20 -9.87 18.70 17.98
N TYR A 21 -10.00 17.52 17.37
CA TYR A 21 -9.19 17.09 16.23
C TYR A 21 -9.51 17.83 14.91
N VAL A 22 -10.61 18.57 14.86
CA VAL A 22 -10.96 19.44 13.72
C VAL A 22 -10.09 20.70 13.71
N TYR A 23 -9.64 21.15 14.88
CA TYR A 23 -8.77 22.32 15.02
C TYR A 23 -7.30 21.95 14.90
N LEU A 24 -6.48 22.87 14.36
CA LEU A 24 -5.08 22.63 14.08
C LEU A 24 -4.27 22.09 15.29
N PRO A 25 -4.37 22.64 16.51
CA PRO A 25 -3.62 22.09 17.65
C PRO A 25 -4.02 20.66 17.99
N GLY A 26 -5.30 20.34 17.93
CA GLY A 26 -5.80 18.99 18.20
C GLY A 26 -5.37 18.00 17.12
N HIS A 27 -5.49 18.37 15.86
CA HIS A 27 -5.06 17.54 14.73
C HIS A 27 -3.56 17.17 14.81
N LEU A 28 -2.68 18.14 15.03
CA LEU A 28 -1.24 17.86 15.17
C LEU A 28 -0.95 16.91 16.34
N SER A 29 -1.68 17.07 17.46
CA SER A 29 -1.57 16.18 18.61
C SER A 29 -2.02 14.76 18.30
N GLU A 30 -3.13 14.58 17.56
CA GLU A 30 -3.63 13.26 17.15
C GLU A 30 -2.65 12.55 16.21
N VAL A 31 -2.11 13.27 15.22
CA VAL A 31 -1.15 12.67 14.28
C VAL A 31 0.16 12.30 14.98
N LEU A 32 0.66 13.12 15.91
CA LEU A 32 1.83 12.75 16.71
C LEU A 32 1.56 11.53 17.59
N THR A 33 0.39 11.47 18.23
CA THR A 33 -0.01 10.32 19.06
C THR A 33 -0.10 9.04 18.21
N ALA A 34 -0.69 9.13 17.02
CA ALA A 34 -0.71 8.00 16.08
C ALA A 34 0.71 7.60 15.65
N ALA A 35 1.58 8.56 15.36
CA ALA A 35 2.99 8.31 15.02
C ALA A 35 3.72 7.58 16.14
N ASP A 36 3.53 8.01 17.39
CA ASP A 36 4.14 7.37 18.56
C ASP A 36 3.71 5.90 18.72
N GLN A 37 2.41 5.59 18.52
CA GLN A 37 1.89 4.23 18.57
C GLN A 37 2.39 3.36 17.39
N VAL A 38 2.38 3.90 16.18
CA VAL A 38 2.92 3.21 14.99
C VAL A 38 4.41 2.93 15.16
N LEU A 39 5.19 3.91 15.63
CA LEU A 39 6.62 3.74 15.90
C LEU A 39 6.89 2.72 17.01
N ALA A 40 6.10 2.75 18.09
CA ALA A 40 6.25 1.78 19.19
C ALA A 40 6.02 0.35 18.69
N ALA A 41 5.04 0.15 17.81
CA ALA A 41 4.67 -1.17 17.32
C ALA A 41 5.53 -1.67 16.15
N THR A 42 6.01 -0.80 15.27
CA THR A 42 6.52 -1.22 13.95
C THR A 42 7.86 -0.60 13.54
N ALA A 43 8.48 0.28 14.33
CA ALA A 43 9.68 1.02 13.91
C ALA A 43 10.83 0.09 13.46
N GLU A 44 11.07 -0.99 14.18
CA GLU A 44 12.11 -1.95 13.81
C GLU A 44 11.80 -2.66 12.48
N ASP A 45 10.55 -3.09 12.29
CA ASP A 45 10.14 -3.77 11.06
C ASP A 45 10.20 -2.82 9.87
N GLN A 46 9.80 -1.55 10.04
CA GLN A 46 9.93 -0.54 8.99
C GLN A 46 11.38 -0.32 8.56
N LEU A 47 12.31 -0.23 9.51
CA LEU A 47 13.74 -0.11 9.21
C LEU A 47 14.28 -1.38 8.54
N ARG A 48 13.97 -2.57 9.10
CA ARG A 48 14.38 -3.85 8.51
C ARG A 48 13.84 -4.02 7.10
N ALA A 49 12.59 -3.66 6.83
CA ALA A 49 11.99 -3.75 5.50
C ALA A 49 12.83 -3.02 4.44
N PHE A 50 13.39 -1.86 4.77
CA PHE A 50 14.32 -1.13 3.91
C PHE A 50 15.77 -1.63 3.98
N GLY A 51 16.07 -2.67 4.73
CA GLY A 51 17.43 -3.21 4.91
C GLY A 51 18.32 -2.37 5.83
N LEU A 52 17.71 -1.54 6.68
CA LEU A 52 18.42 -0.76 7.70
C LEU A 52 18.51 -1.55 9.01
N ASN A 53 19.69 -1.54 9.64
CA ASN A 53 19.86 -2.16 10.96
C ASN A 53 19.20 -1.28 12.04
N PRO A 54 18.15 -1.75 12.74
CA PRO A 54 17.47 -0.95 13.76
C PRO A 54 18.40 -0.36 14.82
N THR A 55 19.38 -1.12 15.30
CA THR A 55 20.30 -0.68 16.35
C THR A 55 21.00 0.65 16.02
N GLY A 56 21.30 0.89 14.74
CA GLY A 56 21.97 2.13 14.31
C GLY A 56 21.03 3.25 13.88
N TRP A 57 19.72 2.96 13.68
CA TRP A 57 18.80 3.90 13.04
C TRP A 57 17.56 4.25 13.87
N ILE A 58 17.19 3.44 14.86
CA ILE A 58 15.88 3.52 15.51
C ILE A 58 15.63 4.84 16.23
N ASP A 59 16.62 5.32 17.00
CA ASP A 59 16.46 6.56 17.75
C ASP A 59 16.39 7.78 16.82
N ARG A 60 17.21 7.75 15.77
CA ARG A 60 17.17 8.73 14.69
C ARG A 60 15.82 8.73 13.97
N PHE A 61 15.33 7.55 13.63
CA PHE A 61 14.05 7.35 12.96
C PHE A 61 12.88 7.90 13.80
N ARG A 62 12.83 7.53 15.08
CA ARG A 62 11.82 8.02 16.01
C ARG A 62 11.83 9.54 16.12
N ARG A 63 13.01 10.17 16.33
CA ARG A 63 13.11 11.63 16.44
C ARG A 63 12.62 12.34 15.18
N VAL A 64 13.05 11.89 14.02
CA VAL A 64 12.72 12.54 12.75
C VAL A 64 11.23 12.38 12.41
N VAL A 65 10.65 11.20 12.59
CA VAL A 65 9.22 10.96 12.35
C VAL A 65 8.35 11.76 13.32
N ARG A 66 8.69 11.76 14.61
CA ARG A 66 7.93 12.51 15.63
C ARG A 66 7.90 14.01 15.33
N LEU A 67 9.06 14.59 15.00
CA LEU A 67 9.11 16.00 14.66
C LEU A 67 8.35 16.27 13.35
N ALA A 68 8.50 15.43 12.33
CA ALA A 68 7.75 15.54 11.08
C ALA A 68 6.23 15.50 11.33
N ALA A 69 5.74 14.56 12.16
CA ALA A 69 4.34 14.43 12.50
C ALA A 69 3.79 15.66 13.26
N ALA A 70 4.59 16.23 14.16
CA ALA A 70 4.19 17.42 14.90
C ALA A 70 4.16 18.71 14.06
N LEU A 71 4.89 18.73 12.93
CA LEU A 71 5.03 19.93 12.08
C LEU A 71 4.24 19.88 10.77
N HIS A 72 3.88 18.70 10.26
CA HIS A 72 3.46 18.48 8.86
C HIS A 72 2.42 19.47 8.35
N ASP A 73 1.50 19.86 9.19
CA ASP A 73 0.32 20.68 8.86
C ASP A 73 0.33 22.09 9.46
N LEU A 74 1.44 22.54 10.06
CA LEU A 74 1.54 23.91 10.59
C LEU A 74 1.19 24.99 9.56
N GLY A 75 1.47 24.73 8.29
CA GLY A 75 1.17 25.65 7.20
C GLY A 75 -0.32 25.79 6.89
N LYS A 76 -1.23 25.02 7.51
CA LYS A 76 -2.68 25.26 7.48
C LYS A 76 -3.05 26.60 8.15
N ALA A 77 -2.13 27.18 8.94
CA ALA A 77 -2.30 28.51 9.52
C ALA A 77 -2.09 29.62 8.49
N ASN A 78 -2.89 29.66 7.44
CA ASN A 78 -2.90 30.70 6.42
C ASN A 78 -4.33 31.00 5.95
N ASP A 79 -4.56 32.21 5.48
CA ASP A 79 -5.91 32.70 5.10
C ASP A 79 -6.51 31.93 3.91
N HIS A 80 -5.69 31.38 3.02
CA HIS A 80 -6.15 30.60 1.88
C HIS A 80 -6.73 29.26 2.33
N PHE A 81 -6.00 28.51 3.17
CA PHE A 81 -6.49 27.25 3.71
C PHE A 81 -7.70 27.48 4.63
N GLN A 82 -7.59 28.44 5.57
CA GLN A 82 -8.69 28.75 6.49
C GLN A 82 -9.95 29.19 5.75
N GLY A 83 -9.82 30.01 4.72
CA GLY A 83 -10.97 30.42 3.89
C GLY A 83 -11.63 29.28 3.12
N MET A 84 -10.84 28.25 2.74
CA MET A 84 -11.35 27.06 2.06
C MET A 84 -12.14 26.15 3.03
N VAL A 85 -11.56 25.82 4.18
CA VAL A 85 -12.20 24.87 5.13
C VAL A 85 -13.39 25.46 5.88
N THR A 86 -13.42 26.77 6.12
CA THR A 86 -14.55 27.47 6.75
C THR A 86 -15.63 27.90 5.75
N LYS A 87 -15.51 27.51 4.48
CA LYS A 87 -16.46 27.87 3.40
C LYS A 87 -16.73 29.37 3.31
N ASN A 88 -15.70 30.22 3.53
CA ASN A 88 -15.82 31.66 3.42
C ASN A 88 -16.31 32.05 2.02
N PRO A 89 -17.42 32.82 1.86
CA PRO A 89 -17.99 33.17 0.55
C PRO A 89 -17.01 33.82 -0.41
N ILE A 90 -16.03 34.58 0.12
CA ILE A 90 -14.99 35.26 -0.67
C ILE A 90 -14.00 34.25 -1.29
N ARG A 91 -13.87 33.07 -0.68
CA ARG A 91 -12.91 32.02 -1.07
C ARG A 91 -13.57 30.70 -1.53
N THR A 92 -14.89 30.61 -1.47
CA THR A 92 -15.63 29.41 -1.89
C THR A 92 -15.31 29.07 -3.35
N GLY A 93 -14.88 27.84 -3.60
CA GLY A 93 -14.50 27.36 -4.94
C GLY A 93 -13.11 27.78 -5.41
N LYS A 94 -12.28 28.42 -4.56
CA LYS A 94 -10.91 28.77 -4.87
C LYS A 94 -9.94 27.73 -4.28
N HIS A 95 -8.94 27.33 -5.07
CA HIS A 95 -7.88 26.45 -4.62
C HIS A 95 -6.91 27.18 -3.66
N GLN A 96 -6.13 26.41 -2.87
CA GLN A 96 -5.00 26.95 -2.13
C GLN A 96 -4.00 27.56 -3.12
N GLY A 97 -3.54 28.79 -2.90
CA GLY A 97 -2.53 29.42 -3.72
C GLY A 97 -1.20 28.68 -3.63
N LEU A 98 -0.77 28.37 -2.42
CA LEU A 98 0.35 27.50 -2.10
C LEU A 98 -0.16 26.41 -1.16
N ARG A 99 0.17 25.15 -1.45
CA ARG A 99 -0.24 24.03 -0.62
C ARG A 99 0.37 24.14 0.77
N HIS A 100 -0.39 23.74 1.80
CA HIS A 100 -0.01 23.96 3.21
C HIS A 100 1.30 23.26 3.61
N GLU A 101 1.67 22.14 3.01
CA GLU A 101 2.95 21.49 3.27
C GLU A 101 4.14 22.36 2.87
N TRP A 102 4.00 23.17 1.81
CA TRP A 102 5.02 24.14 1.39
C TRP A 102 4.99 25.41 2.26
N VAL A 103 3.82 25.78 2.75
CA VAL A 103 3.71 26.85 3.77
C VAL A 103 4.38 26.40 5.06
N THR A 104 4.18 25.14 5.49
CA THR A 104 4.93 24.56 6.61
C THR A 104 6.44 24.69 6.38
N TRP A 105 6.92 24.31 5.19
CA TRP A 105 8.32 24.42 4.83
C TRP A 105 8.84 25.85 4.97
N LEU A 106 8.11 26.87 4.47
CA LEU A 106 8.49 28.28 4.60
C LEU A 106 8.58 28.73 6.07
N ILE A 107 7.66 28.30 6.91
CA ILE A 107 7.64 28.64 8.34
C ILE A 107 8.88 28.05 9.05
N VAL A 108 9.13 26.74 8.85
CA VAL A 108 10.17 26.03 9.60
C VAL A 108 11.59 26.28 9.07
N GLN A 109 11.74 26.81 7.84
CA GLN A 109 13.03 27.17 7.27
C GLN A 109 13.52 28.59 7.67
N ARG A 110 12.71 29.35 8.40
CA ARG A 110 13.20 30.58 9.03
C ARG A 110 14.32 30.22 9.99
N ASP A 111 15.42 30.98 9.98
CA ASP A 111 16.62 30.70 10.78
C ASP A 111 16.31 30.60 12.28
N ASP A 112 15.45 31.49 12.80
CA ASP A 112 15.04 31.50 14.21
C ASP A 112 14.24 30.22 14.57
N VAL A 113 13.32 29.78 13.71
CA VAL A 113 12.49 28.58 13.90
C VAL A 113 13.34 27.32 13.76
N ARG A 114 14.17 27.26 12.71
CA ARG A 114 15.06 26.11 12.47
C ARG A 114 16.03 25.91 13.63
N ASN A 115 16.69 26.96 14.10
CA ASN A 115 17.63 26.88 15.20
C ASN A 115 16.95 26.44 16.50
N TRP A 116 15.72 26.90 16.74
CA TRP A 116 14.94 26.51 17.91
C TRP A 116 14.47 25.06 17.87
N LEU A 117 14.06 24.53 16.69
CA LEU A 117 13.58 23.15 16.51
C LEU A 117 14.70 22.13 16.37
N SER A 118 15.89 22.50 15.90
CA SER A 118 16.99 21.59 15.60
C SER A 118 17.40 20.66 16.74
N PRO A 119 17.38 21.06 18.03
CA PRO A 119 17.69 20.18 19.15
C PRO A 119 16.78 18.94 19.23
N ALA A 120 15.53 19.02 18.77
CA ALA A 120 14.61 17.89 18.74
C ALA A 120 15.11 16.71 17.85
N LEU A 121 15.98 17.00 16.88
CA LEU A 121 16.55 15.99 15.97
C LEU A 121 17.85 15.35 16.50
N GLY A 122 18.38 15.83 17.64
CA GLY A 122 19.66 15.44 18.18
C GLY A 122 20.84 16.13 17.49
N LEU A 123 21.99 16.09 18.12
CA LEU A 123 23.20 16.78 17.64
C LEU A 123 23.85 16.07 16.46
N ASP A 124 23.75 14.74 16.41
CA ASP A 124 24.38 13.94 15.36
C ASP A 124 23.56 13.99 14.06
N ASN A 125 24.24 14.28 12.94
CA ASN A 125 23.64 14.34 11.60
C ASN A 125 22.44 15.31 11.48
N CYS A 126 22.44 16.40 12.24
CA CYS A 126 21.31 17.33 12.33
C CYS A 126 20.82 17.81 10.95
N ASP A 127 21.72 18.23 10.05
CA ASP A 127 21.34 18.70 8.71
C ASP A 127 20.70 17.60 7.84
N ALA A 128 21.20 16.37 7.91
CA ALA A 128 20.62 15.26 7.18
C ALA A 128 19.26 14.84 7.77
N ASN A 129 19.10 14.90 9.10
CA ASN A 129 17.85 14.67 9.78
C ASN A 129 16.81 15.75 9.44
N TRP A 130 17.26 17.01 9.44
CA TRP A 130 16.43 18.14 9.05
C TRP A 130 15.92 18.01 7.62
N THR A 131 16.80 17.67 6.67
CA THR A 131 16.43 17.45 5.28
C THR A 131 15.46 16.27 5.13
N ALA A 132 15.68 15.14 5.83
CA ALA A 132 14.79 14.00 5.80
C ALA A 132 13.41 14.33 6.36
N MET A 133 13.35 15.07 7.46
CA MET A 133 12.12 15.59 8.06
C MET A 133 11.36 16.49 7.09
N LEU A 134 12.03 17.48 6.49
CA LEU A 134 11.42 18.40 5.52
C LEU A 134 10.87 17.69 4.30
N TRP A 135 11.58 16.68 3.78
CA TRP A 135 11.09 15.91 2.63
C TRP A 135 9.90 15.04 2.98
N ALA A 136 9.83 14.51 4.19
CA ALA A 136 8.64 13.82 4.66
C ALA A 136 7.46 14.79 4.77
N VAL A 137 7.66 15.97 5.38
CA VAL A 137 6.63 17.00 5.54
C VAL A 137 6.13 17.51 4.19
N THR A 138 7.01 17.86 3.25
CA THR A 138 6.59 18.34 1.92
C THR A 138 6.02 17.25 1.02
N GLY A 139 6.26 15.99 1.34
CA GLY A 139 5.83 14.82 0.58
C GLY A 139 4.74 13.98 1.22
N HIS A 140 4.12 14.42 2.34
CA HIS A 140 3.11 13.61 3.04
C HIS A 140 1.78 13.49 2.27
N HIS A 141 1.48 14.44 1.39
CA HIS A 141 0.43 14.29 0.40
C HIS A 141 1.01 13.70 -0.89
N PRO A 142 0.83 12.41 -1.18
CA PRO A 142 1.35 11.81 -2.38
C PRO A 142 0.74 12.46 -3.63
N ALA A 143 1.57 12.99 -4.52
CA ALA A 143 1.13 13.54 -5.79
C ALA A 143 0.79 12.40 -6.76
N PHE A 144 -0.47 12.36 -7.22
CA PHE A 144 -1.04 11.16 -7.81
C PHE A 144 -0.82 10.99 -9.31
N ARG A 145 -0.44 11.97 -10.09
CA ARG A 145 -0.42 11.79 -11.56
C ARG A 145 0.68 12.50 -12.33
N ARG A 146 1.41 13.43 -11.70
CA ARG A 146 2.57 14.10 -12.33
C ARG A 146 3.53 14.52 -11.22
N PRO A 147 4.84 14.66 -11.47
CA PRO A 147 5.67 15.52 -10.65
C PRO A 147 5.08 16.93 -10.81
N SER A 148 4.08 17.23 -9.99
CA SER A 148 3.49 18.56 -9.94
C SER A 148 4.54 19.47 -9.39
N PRO A 149 4.80 20.62 -10.02
CA PRO A 149 5.42 21.70 -9.30
C PRO A 149 4.57 21.96 -8.04
N PRO A 150 5.18 22.39 -6.93
CA PRO A 150 4.49 22.60 -5.65
C PRO A 150 3.36 23.63 -5.68
N THR A 151 2.94 24.04 -6.84
CA THR A 151 2.19 25.26 -7.06
C THR A 151 1.09 25.08 -8.05
N GLU A 152 -0.12 24.97 -7.53
CA GLU A 152 -1.27 25.49 -8.23
C GLU A 152 -1.46 26.94 -7.74
N ILE A 153 -0.94 27.92 -8.47
CA ILE A 153 -1.40 29.31 -8.30
C ILE A 153 -2.79 29.34 -8.93
N PRO A 154 -3.86 29.62 -8.16
CA PRO A 154 -5.18 29.70 -8.75
C PRO A 154 -5.21 30.84 -9.76
N ASN A 155 -5.69 30.59 -10.95
CA ASN A 155 -6.02 31.65 -11.90
C ASN A 155 -7.06 32.59 -11.23
N GLY A 156 -6.61 33.78 -10.79
CA GLY A 156 -7.44 34.82 -10.21
C GLY A 156 -7.53 34.89 -8.68
N GLY A 157 -6.72 34.15 -7.92
CA GLY A 157 -6.47 34.41 -6.51
C GLY A 157 -5.26 35.33 -6.33
N GLY A 158 -5.32 36.35 -5.47
CA GLY A 158 -4.28 37.36 -5.30
C GLY A 158 -2.84 36.81 -5.21
N SER A 159 -1.87 37.66 -5.48
CA SER A 159 -0.45 37.33 -5.41
C SER A 159 0.07 37.14 -3.98
N GLU A 160 -0.76 37.36 -2.98
CA GLU A 160 -0.39 37.41 -1.57
C GLU A 160 -1.15 36.41 -0.73
N MET A 161 -0.50 35.91 0.32
CA MET A 161 -1.07 35.02 1.34
C MET A 161 -0.71 35.54 2.74
N LEU A 162 -1.69 35.62 3.64
CA LEU A 162 -1.48 35.96 5.04
C LEU A 162 -1.16 34.70 5.85
N LEU A 163 0.06 34.62 6.37
CA LEU A 163 0.44 33.62 7.36
C LEU A 163 -0.09 34.05 8.74
N GLN A 164 -0.94 33.24 9.34
CA GLN A 164 -1.60 33.50 10.63
C GLN A 164 -0.79 32.91 11.80
N VAL A 165 0.52 33.11 11.77
CA VAL A 165 1.47 32.56 12.77
C VAL A 165 1.41 33.31 14.11
N GLY A 166 0.82 34.51 14.15
CA GLY A 166 0.49 35.25 15.36
C GLY A 166 -0.83 34.82 16.03
N HIS A 167 -1.62 33.93 15.42
CA HIS A 167 -2.90 33.48 15.93
C HIS A 167 -2.77 32.70 17.26
N ALA A 168 -3.76 32.82 18.15
CA ALA A 168 -3.73 32.18 19.47
C ALA A 168 -3.56 30.66 19.40
N ASP A 169 -4.22 30.00 18.43
CA ASP A 169 -4.09 28.54 18.24
C ASP A 169 -2.71 28.17 17.69
N PHE A 170 -2.09 28.99 16.84
CA PHE A 170 -0.70 28.76 16.39
C PHE A 170 0.28 28.86 17.57
N ARG A 171 0.12 29.87 18.44
CA ARG A 171 0.92 29.95 19.68
C ARG A 171 0.72 28.74 20.59
N LYS A 172 -0.51 28.16 20.66
CA LYS A 172 -0.73 26.90 21.37
C LYS A 172 0.08 25.75 20.75
N CYS A 173 0.14 25.65 19.41
CA CYS A 173 0.98 24.65 18.74
C CYS A 173 2.46 24.83 19.09
N VAL A 174 2.99 26.06 19.04
CA VAL A 174 4.39 26.34 19.38
C VAL A 174 4.72 26.01 20.84
N ASN A 175 3.86 26.39 21.78
CA ASN A 175 4.03 26.06 23.21
C ASN A 175 3.94 24.53 23.46
N TRP A 176 3.08 23.84 22.72
CA TRP A 176 2.96 22.38 22.77
C TRP A 176 4.22 21.72 22.23
N LEU A 177 4.78 22.21 21.10
CA LEU A 177 6.06 21.73 20.55
C LEU A 177 7.19 21.89 21.56
N ALA A 178 7.30 23.07 22.21
CA ALA A 178 8.31 23.31 23.23
C ALA A 178 8.27 22.26 24.36
N LYS A 179 7.09 21.97 24.87
CA LYS A 179 6.89 20.97 25.93
C LYS A 179 7.13 19.53 25.45
N THR A 180 6.67 19.19 24.26
CA THR A 180 6.70 17.83 23.71
C THR A 180 8.11 17.39 23.34
N PHE A 181 8.94 18.32 22.89
CA PHE A 181 10.32 18.06 22.45
C PHE A 181 11.38 18.60 23.40
N ASP A 182 10.99 19.04 24.59
CA ASP A 182 11.88 19.62 25.62
C ASP A 182 12.76 20.75 25.05
N LEU A 183 12.13 21.66 24.29
CA LEU A 183 12.82 22.81 23.69
C LEU A 183 12.83 23.99 24.65
N ASP A 184 13.85 24.85 24.52
CA ASP A 184 13.96 26.06 25.33
C ASP A 184 12.77 27.00 25.12
N GLN A 185 11.95 27.16 26.15
CA GLN A 185 10.77 28.01 26.15
C GLN A 185 11.13 29.51 26.07
N ALA A 186 12.30 29.89 26.57
CA ALA A 186 12.75 31.27 26.50
C ALA A 186 13.26 31.66 25.08
N ALA A 187 13.61 30.65 24.29
CA ALA A 187 14.07 30.82 22.91
C ALA A 187 12.95 30.63 21.86
N ILE A 188 11.67 30.51 22.28
CA ILE A 188 10.54 30.42 21.35
C ILE A 188 10.58 31.62 20.38
N PRO A 189 10.59 31.38 19.05
CA PRO A 189 10.65 32.45 18.05
C PRO A 189 9.45 33.39 18.17
N HIS A 190 9.70 34.69 18.04
CA HIS A 190 8.64 35.68 17.97
C HIS A 190 8.00 35.67 16.59
N LEU A 191 6.78 35.08 16.52
CA LEU A 191 6.04 34.93 15.28
C LEU A 191 4.86 35.89 15.26
N THR A 192 4.83 36.75 14.24
CA THR A 192 3.72 37.68 13.96
C THR A 192 3.13 37.38 12.61
N ASP A 193 1.83 37.65 12.45
CA ASP A 193 1.16 37.50 11.16
C ASP A 193 1.93 38.27 10.08
N THR A 194 2.16 37.59 8.96
CA THR A 194 3.01 38.10 7.89
C THR A 194 2.38 37.81 6.55
N THR A 195 2.24 38.82 5.70
CA THR A 195 1.84 38.64 4.31
C THR A 195 3.06 38.26 3.47
N ILE A 196 2.96 37.19 2.69
CA ILE A 196 4.00 36.75 1.77
C ILE A 196 3.52 36.90 0.32
N ASP A 197 4.43 37.33 -0.57
CA ASP A 197 4.20 37.26 -2.02
C ASP A 197 4.41 35.82 -2.50
N LEU A 198 3.40 35.27 -3.17
CA LEU A 198 3.43 33.88 -3.62
C LEU A 198 4.47 33.64 -4.73
N SER A 199 4.75 34.64 -5.56
CA SER A 199 5.76 34.51 -6.61
C SER A 199 7.17 34.42 -6.03
N ASP A 200 7.44 35.19 -4.98
CA ASP A 200 8.72 35.16 -4.24
C ASP A 200 8.87 33.85 -3.47
N ALA A 201 7.81 33.42 -2.77
CA ALA A 201 7.76 32.15 -2.09
C ALA A 201 8.06 30.98 -3.05
N LEU A 202 7.45 30.98 -4.23
CA LEU A 202 7.67 29.99 -5.27
C LEU A 202 9.09 29.96 -5.79
N ARG A 203 9.70 31.13 -6.06
CA ARG A 203 11.11 31.21 -6.46
C ARG A 203 12.04 30.63 -5.40
N THR A 204 11.76 30.93 -4.14
CA THR A 204 12.53 30.41 -3.00
C THR A 204 12.40 28.89 -2.89
N ILE A 205 11.17 28.34 -2.91
CA ILE A 205 10.91 26.91 -2.87
C ILE A 205 11.57 26.21 -4.06
N HIS A 206 11.42 26.75 -5.28
CA HIS A 206 12.03 26.16 -6.48
C HIS A 206 13.55 26.07 -6.35
N ARG A 207 14.21 27.15 -5.93
CA ARG A 207 15.67 27.18 -5.77
C ARG A 207 16.12 26.14 -4.73
N GLU A 208 15.50 26.13 -3.56
CA GLU A 208 15.94 25.27 -2.45
C GLU A 208 15.53 23.79 -2.66
N MET A 209 14.30 23.54 -3.05
CA MET A 209 13.79 22.18 -3.17
C MET A 209 14.11 21.53 -4.51
N VAL A 210 13.97 22.23 -5.62
CA VAL A 210 14.23 21.63 -6.93
C VAL A 210 15.71 21.55 -7.25
N VAL A 211 16.48 22.61 -6.95
CA VAL A 211 17.91 22.66 -7.29
C VAL A 211 18.77 22.00 -6.21
N ASN A 212 18.67 22.45 -4.97
CA ASN A 212 19.54 21.98 -3.88
C ASN A 212 19.17 20.55 -3.46
N SER A 213 17.87 20.23 -3.36
CA SER A 213 17.43 18.88 -3.00
C SER A 213 17.75 17.84 -4.06
N ALA A 214 17.70 18.19 -5.35
CA ALA A 214 18.12 17.29 -6.42
C ALA A 214 19.58 16.87 -6.27
N ARG A 215 20.46 17.80 -5.88
CA ARG A 215 21.88 17.52 -5.63
C ARG A 215 22.07 16.61 -4.42
N ILE A 216 21.39 16.89 -3.30
CA ILE A 216 21.45 16.06 -2.09
C ILE A 216 20.90 14.65 -2.38
N TRP A 217 19.78 14.56 -3.10
CA TRP A 217 19.20 13.29 -3.47
C TRP A 217 20.11 12.45 -4.36
N ALA A 218 20.79 13.08 -5.33
CA ALA A 218 21.79 12.39 -6.15
C ALA A 218 22.93 11.80 -5.32
N GLN A 219 23.35 12.48 -4.25
CA GLN A 219 24.35 11.96 -3.30
C GLN A 219 23.77 10.78 -2.47
N TRP A 220 22.55 10.93 -1.98
CA TRP A 220 21.92 9.92 -1.11
C TRP A 220 21.47 8.65 -1.84
N LYS A 221 21.28 8.73 -3.14
CA LYS A 221 21.07 7.52 -3.98
C LYS A 221 22.32 6.66 -4.13
N ASP A 222 23.51 7.22 -3.89
CA ASP A 222 24.75 6.48 -3.92
C ASP A 222 25.03 5.87 -2.53
N ASP A 223 24.57 4.63 -2.31
CA ASP A 223 24.81 3.88 -1.07
C ASP A 223 26.28 3.75 -0.68
N ARG A 224 27.22 3.95 -1.62
CA ARG A 224 28.66 3.94 -1.32
C ARG A 224 29.11 5.19 -0.60
N ARG A 225 28.44 6.33 -0.86
CA ARG A 225 28.79 7.63 -0.26
C ARG A 225 27.99 7.89 1.02
N THR A 226 26.72 7.51 1.01
CA THR A 226 25.76 7.77 2.11
C THR A 226 24.91 6.52 2.35
N PRO A 227 25.51 5.48 2.97
CA PRO A 227 24.82 4.19 3.14
C PRO A 227 23.48 4.35 3.85
N GLY A 228 22.41 3.82 3.24
CA GLY A 228 21.08 3.76 3.83
C GLY A 228 20.29 5.08 3.86
N MET A 229 20.84 6.23 3.41
CA MET A 229 20.12 7.51 3.52
C MET A 229 18.85 7.56 2.66
N SER A 230 18.87 7.05 1.43
CA SER A 230 17.66 7.00 0.59
C SER A 230 16.56 6.11 1.20
N ALA A 231 16.95 4.98 1.76
CA ALA A 231 16.07 4.07 2.49
C ALA A 231 15.49 4.72 3.73
N PHE A 232 16.31 5.44 4.50
CA PHE A 232 15.89 6.17 5.69
C PHE A 232 14.84 7.25 5.38
N VAL A 233 15.06 8.06 4.36
CA VAL A 233 14.09 9.09 3.92
C VAL A 233 12.75 8.45 3.52
N ALA A 234 12.81 7.33 2.78
CA ALA A 234 11.60 6.60 2.40
C ALA A 234 10.86 6.05 3.62
N ALA A 235 11.58 5.49 4.61
CA ALA A 235 10.99 5.01 5.85
C ALA A 235 10.31 6.14 6.63
N VAL A 236 10.98 7.29 6.79
CA VAL A 236 10.42 8.47 7.48
C VAL A 236 9.15 8.96 6.81
N LYS A 237 9.18 9.13 5.48
CA LYS A 237 8.01 9.59 4.71
C LYS A 237 6.84 8.61 4.85
N ASN A 238 7.09 7.32 4.65
CA ASN A 238 6.01 6.32 4.68
C ASN A 238 5.39 6.21 6.08
N CYS A 239 6.19 6.31 7.13
CA CYS A 239 5.69 6.30 8.50
C CYS A 239 4.86 7.54 8.80
N LEU A 240 5.30 8.73 8.38
CA LEU A 240 4.53 9.97 8.54
C LEU A 240 3.18 9.90 7.82
N VAL A 241 3.16 9.45 6.56
CA VAL A 241 1.92 9.32 5.77
C VAL A 241 0.94 8.37 6.45
N ALA A 242 1.41 7.25 6.97
CA ALA A 242 0.56 6.30 7.69
C ALA A 242 0.03 6.87 9.01
N ALA A 243 0.88 7.62 9.75
CA ALA A 243 0.49 8.26 11.00
C ALA A 243 -0.54 9.39 10.78
N ASP A 244 -0.37 10.19 9.71
CA ASP A 244 -1.32 11.23 9.33
C ASP A 244 -2.70 10.63 9.01
N VAL A 245 -2.74 9.55 8.24
CA VAL A 245 -4.00 8.85 7.95
C VAL A 245 -4.68 8.34 9.22
N ALA A 246 -3.95 7.71 10.12
CA ALA A 246 -4.51 7.21 11.38
C ALA A 246 -4.98 8.35 12.30
N GLY A 247 -4.16 9.41 12.46
CA GLY A 247 -4.51 10.57 13.26
C GLY A 247 -5.63 11.42 12.67
N SER A 248 -5.90 11.27 11.36
CA SER A 248 -6.99 11.95 10.69
C SER A 248 -8.30 11.14 10.69
N ALA A 249 -8.25 9.81 10.48
CA ALA A 249 -9.44 8.99 10.34
C ALA A 249 -9.94 8.40 11.66
N LEU A 250 -9.05 7.84 12.49
CA LEU A 250 -9.49 7.17 13.74
C LEU A 250 -10.26 8.06 14.71
N PRO A 251 -10.00 9.38 14.86
CA PRO A 251 -10.82 10.23 15.72
C PRO A 251 -12.27 10.37 15.29
N GLU A 252 -12.60 10.15 14.03
CA GLU A 252 -13.97 10.17 13.51
C GLU A 252 -14.76 8.93 13.97
N ASP A 253 -14.08 7.77 14.00
CA ASP A 253 -14.72 6.50 14.35
C ASP A 253 -14.63 6.16 15.85
N ILE A 254 -13.52 6.55 16.49
CA ILE A 254 -13.21 6.23 17.88
C ILE A 254 -12.99 7.52 18.67
N GLY A 255 -14.01 8.01 19.36
CA GLY A 255 -13.96 9.28 20.10
C GLY A 255 -12.99 9.30 21.29
N ASP A 256 -12.63 8.16 21.86
CA ASP A 256 -11.76 8.02 23.03
C ASP A 256 -10.29 7.84 22.66
N ASP A 257 -9.41 8.72 23.19
CA ASP A 257 -7.98 8.74 22.88
C ASP A 257 -7.26 7.44 23.28
N HIS A 258 -7.59 6.88 24.44
CA HIS A 258 -6.97 5.63 24.92
C HIS A 258 -7.40 4.44 24.06
N LYS A 259 -8.66 4.42 23.63
CA LYS A 259 -9.17 3.36 22.74
C LYS A 259 -8.49 3.43 21.37
N ARG A 260 -8.24 4.63 20.81
CA ARG A 260 -7.50 4.78 19.55
C ARG A 260 -6.07 4.25 19.64
N GLN A 261 -5.36 4.63 20.72
CA GLN A 261 -4.00 4.14 20.98
C GLN A 261 -3.97 2.63 21.15
N ALA A 262 -4.89 2.08 21.94
CA ALA A 262 -5.02 0.64 22.13
C ALA A 262 -5.36 -0.09 20.82
N TRP A 263 -6.21 0.50 19.98
CA TRP A 263 -6.56 -0.06 18.67
C TRP A 263 -5.33 -0.14 17.76
N ILE A 264 -4.53 0.93 17.65
CA ILE A 264 -3.30 0.93 16.85
C ILE A 264 -2.34 -0.15 17.35
N ALA A 265 -2.08 -0.20 18.65
CA ALA A 265 -1.18 -1.18 19.25
C ALA A 265 -1.65 -2.62 18.99
N ALA A 266 -2.94 -2.91 19.22
CA ALA A 266 -3.53 -4.23 19.03
C ALA A 266 -3.53 -4.66 17.54
N SER A 267 -3.73 -3.70 16.62
CA SER A 267 -3.72 -3.97 15.18
C SER A 267 -2.41 -4.61 14.72
N PHE A 268 -1.28 -4.17 15.25
CA PHE A 268 0.03 -4.71 14.84
C PHE A 268 0.43 -6.00 15.57
N GLN A 269 -0.22 -6.32 16.70
CA GLN A 269 0.00 -7.59 17.41
C GLN A 269 -0.74 -8.76 16.74
N ARG A 270 -1.76 -8.48 15.93
CA ARG A 270 -2.56 -9.50 15.26
C ARG A 270 -1.84 -10.06 14.05
N VAL A 271 -1.21 -11.21 14.21
CA VAL A 271 -0.53 -11.99 13.17
C VAL A 271 -1.16 -13.38 13.11
N PRO A 272 -1.04 -14.11 11.98
CA PRO A 272 -1.55 -15.47 11.90
C PRO A 272 -0.74 -16.41 12.81
N GLU A 273 -1.41 -17.39 13.39
CA GLU A 273 -0.79 -18.44 14.19
C GLU A 273 -0.46 -19.67 13.32
N LYS A 274 0.42 -20.55 13.81
CA LYS A 274 0.70 -21.82 13.12
C LYS A 274 -0.55 -22.68 12.94
N THR A 275 -1.43 -22.66 13.93
CA THR A 275 -2.72 -23.37 13.93
C THR A 275 -3.66 -22.89 12.83
N ASP A 276 -3.62 -21.59 12.48
CA ASP A 276 -4.40 -21.05 11.35
C ASP A 276 -3.94 -21.64 10.03
N PHE A 277 -2.62 -21.69 9.83
CA PHE A 277 -2.03 -22.30 8.64
C PHE A 277 -2.27 -23.82 8.59
N ASP A 278 -2.18 -24.51 9.73
CA ASP A 278 -2.46 -25.95 9.82
C ASP A 278 -3.89 -26.25 9.40
N ALA A 279 -4.85 -25.44 9.80
CA ALA A 279 -6.24 -25.58 9.41
C ALA A 279 -6.42 -25.36 7.90
N ILE A 280 -5.83 -24.29 7.32
CA ILE A 280 -5.87 -24.02 5.87
C ILE A 280 -5.28 -25.19 5.07
N ILE A 281 -4.13 -25.71 5.52
CA ILE A 281 -3.44 -26.81 4.86
C ILE A 281 -4.24 -28.10 4.97
N SER A 282 -4.77 -28.43 6.15
CA SER A 282 -5.55 -29.62 6.40
C SER A 282 -6.86 -29.63 5.59
N ASP A 283 -7.58 -28.50 5.54
CA ASP A 283 -8.80 -28.37 4.74
C ASP A 283 -8.55 -28.71 3.26
N ARG A 284 -7.42 -28.27 2.71
CA ARG A 284 -7.06 -28.53 1.30
C ARG A 284 -6.48 -29.92 1.03
N LEU A 285 -5.90 -30.56 2.02
CA LEU A 285 -5.39 -31.93 1.93
C LEU A 285 -6.48 -32.97 2.17
N THR A 286 -7.58 -32.61 2.82
CA THR A 286 -8.70 -33.52 3.08
C THR A 286 -9.45 -33.82 1.80
N ASP A 287 -9.58 -35.09 1.48
CA ASP A 287 -10.40 -35.57 0.37
C ASP A 287 -11.88 -35.44 0.72
N GLY A 288 -12.59 -34.59 -0.03
CA GLY A 288 -14.02 -34.31 0.23
C GLY A 288 -14.97 -35.51 0.15
N THR A 289 -14.51 -36.60 -0.46
CA THR A 289 -15.34 -37.84 -0.63
C THR A 289 -15.04 -38.87 0.45
N THR A 290 -13.75 -39.04 0.76
CA THR A 290 -13.28 -40.10 1.68
C THR A 290 -12.97 -39.58 3.08
N GLY A 291 -12.85 -38.28 3.28
CA GLY A 291 -12.38 -37.67 4.52
C GLY A 291 -10.91 -37.95 4.84
N GLN A 292 -10.18 -38.58 3.94
CA GLN A 292 -8.78 -38.94 4.13
C GLN A 292 -7.88 -37.71 3.93
N ILE A 293 -6.96 -37.46 4.84
CA ILE A 293 -5.99 -36.36 4.72
C ILE A 293 -4.80 -36.85 3.92
N ARG A 294 -4.51 -36.18 2.79
CA ARG A 294 -3.34 -36.45 1.96
C ARG A 294 -2.10 -35.80 2.58
N GLU A 295 -0.95 -36.36 2.28
CA GLU A 295 0.32 -35.74 2.68
C GLU A 295 0.73 -34.62 1.72
N LEU A 296 1.51 -33.65 2.26
CA LEU A 296 2.19 -32.65 1.45
C LEU A 296 3.18 -33.32 0.49
N ARG A 297 3.18 -32.90 -0.77
CA ARG A 297 4.18 -33.33 -1.76
C ARG A 297 5.59 -32.89 -1.35
N LEU A 298 6.59 -33.62 -1.72
CA LEU A 298 8.00 -33.30 -1.39
C LEU A 298 8.38 -31.88 -1.80
N PHE A 299 7.99 -31.43 -3.01
CA PHE A 299 8.32 -30.07 -3.45
C PHE A 299 7.67 -28.99 -2.59
N GLN A 300 6.46 -29.23 -2.01
CA GLN A 300 5.80 -28.31 -1.09
C GLN A 300 6.56 -28.19 0.23
N GLN A 301 7.10 -29.30 0.71
CA GLN A 301 7.98 -29.32 1.88
C GLN A 301 9.32 -28.64 1.57
N ASP A 302 9.89 -28.86 0.38
CA ASP A 302 11.13 -28.25 -0.07
C ASP A 302 11.01 -26.74 -0.18
N VAL A 303 9.86 -26.20 -0.61
CA VAL A 303 9.63 -24.74 -0.63
C VAL A 303 9.79 -24.15 0.76
N ALA A 304 9.22 -24.75 1.80
CA ALA A 304 9.37 -24.26 3.16
C ALA A 304 10.81 -24.45 3.69
N LYS A 305 11.45 -25.57 3.36
CA LYS A 305 12.76 -25.96 3.86
C LYS A 305 13.91 -25.17 3.23
N LEU A 306 13.87 -24.96 1.90
CA LEU A 306 14.97 -24.40 1.10
C LEU A 306 14.83 -22.90 0.84
N ALA A 307 13.64 -22.29 1.12
CA ALA A 307 13.39 -20.90 0.82
C ALA A 307 14.45 -19.95 1.42
N GLY A 308 14.89 -18.99 0.60
CA GLY A 308 15.67 -17.83 1.01
C GLY A 308 14.83 -16.57 1.19
N ASP A 309 15.48 -15.41 1.27
CA ASP A 309 14.81 -14.11 1.36
C ASP A 309 13.89 -13.85 0.16
N VAL A 310 14.35 -14.25 -1.04
CA VAL A 310 13.54 -14.24 -2.26
C VAL A 310 13.61 -15.63 -2.89
N THR A 311 12.46 -16.25 -3.02
CA THR A 311 12.33 -17.61 -3.58
C THR A 311 11.40 -17.59 -4.77
N LEU A 312 11.80 -18.27 -5.86
CA LEU A 312 11.00 -18.49 -7.06
C LEU A 312 10.58 -19.96 -7.15
N VAL A 313 9.29 -20.22 -7.10
CA VAL A 313 8.71 -21.54 -7.35
C VAL A 313 8.21 -21.59 -8.79
N LYS A 314 8.83 -22.46 -9.58
CA LYS A 314 8.41 -22.75 -10.97
C LYS A 314 7.70 -24.10 -11.01
N ALA A 315 6.38 -24.09 -11.05
CA ALA A 315 5.59 -25.31 -11.06
C ALA A 315 4.28 -25.12 -11.85
N GLY A 316 3.92 -26.10 -12.63
CA GLY A 316 2.75 -26.06 -13.49
C GLY A 316 1.43 -25.91 -12.73
N CYS A 317 0.32 -25.62 -13.46
CA CYS A 317 -1.01 -25.56 -12.88
C CYS A 317 -1.41 -26.89 -12.24
N GLY A 318 -2.10 -26.85 -11.09
CA GLY A 318 -2.53 -28.05 -10.37
C GLY A 318 -1.41 -28.76 -9.57
N SER A 319 -0.18 -28.22 -9.57
CA SER A 319 0.92 -28.80 -8.75
C SER A 319 0.72 -28.58 -7.25
N GLY A 320 -0.09 -27.59 -6.85
CA GLY A 320 -0.32 -27.20 -5.45
C GLY A 320 0.63 -26.12 -4.94
N LYS A 321 1.01 -25.16 -5.81
CA LYS A 321 1.85 -23.99 -5.46
C LYS A 321 1.30 -23.19 -4.28
N THR A 322 -0.02 -22.92 -4.29
CA THR A 322 -0.68 -22.13 -3.24
C THR A 322 -0.54 -22.81 -1.87
N LEU A 323 -0.69 -24.14 -1.84
CA LEU A 323 -0.52 -24.90 -0.61
C LEU A 323 0.95 -24.88 -0.12
N ALA A 324 1.91 -24.91 -1.06
CA ALA A 324 3.33 -24.72 -0.73
C ALA A 324 3.59 -23.35 -0.12
N ALA A 325 2.89 -22.30 -0.58
CA ALA A 325 3.02 -20.95 -0.04
C ALA A 325 2.48 -20.85 1.40
N TYR A 326 1.32 -21.45 1.70
CA TYR A 326 0.82 -21.51 3.08
C TYR A 326 1.74 -22.33 4.00
N HIS A 327 2.30 -23.43 3.50
CA HIS A 327 3.26 -24.22 4.26
C HIS A 327 4.58 -23.44 4.51
N TRP A 328 5.07 -22.70 3.52
CA TRP A 328 6.21 -21.78 3.68
C TRP A 328 5.94 -20.71 4.74
N ALA A 329 4.76 -20.07 4.71
CA ALA A 329 4.37 -19.07 5.68
C ALA A 329 4.31 -19.68 7.10
N ARG A 330 3.71 -20.87 7.24
CA ARG A 330 3.63 -21.62 8.50
C ARG A 330 5.01 -21.89 9.11
N GLU A 331 5.92 -22.41 8.30
CA GLU A 331 7.22 -22.88 8.82
C GLU A 331 8.19 -21.75 9.11
N ARG A 332 8.14 -20.68 8.32
CA ARG A 332 9.19 -19.65 8.37
C ARG A 332 8.69 -18.27 8.80
N HIS A 333 7.40 -17.98 8.69
CA HIS A 333 6.86 -16.63 8.83
C HIS A 333 5.54 -16.58 9.60
N SER A 334 5.26 -17.56 10.48
CA SER A 334 4.04 -17.60 11.30
C SER A 334 3.91 -16.45 12.31
N ASN A 335 4.94 -15.62 12.46
CA ASN A 335 4.93 -14.41 13.28
C ASN A 335 4.81 -13.13 12.42
N ARG A 336 4.46 -13.26 11.14
CA ARG A 336 4.29 -12.16 10.19
C ARG A 336 2.92 -12.23 9.52
N ARG A 337 2.37 -11.09 9.19
CA ARG A 337 1.21 -11.04 8.26
C ARG A 337 1.56 -11.72 6.96
N LEU A 338 0.57 -12.34 6.34
CA LEU A 338 0.73 -12.94 5.03
C LEU A 338 -0.08 -12.16 3.99
N TYR A 339 0.61 -11.68 2.95
CA TYR A 339 -0.02 -11.09 1.78
C TYR A 339 0.02 -12.08 0.61
N MET A 340 -1.17 -12.56 0.20
CA MET A 340 -1.36 -13.40 -0.99
C MET A 340 -1.78 -12.48 -2.15
N CYS A 341 -0.85 -12.20 -3.06
CA CYS A 341 -1.00 -11.22 -4.13
C CYS A 341 -1.27 -11.90 -5.47
N TYR A 342 -2.44 -11.67 -6.03
CA TYR A 342 -2.91 -12.27 -7.28
C TYR A 342 -2.94 -11.25 -8.43
N PRO A 343 -2.77 -11.68 -9.69
CA PRO A 343 -2.71 -10.75 -10.82
C PRO A 343 -4.03 -10.06 -11.15
N THR A 344 -5.17 -10.68 -10.81
CA THR A 344 -6.50 -10.16 -11.14
C THR A 344 -7.47 -10.25 -9.95
N THR A 345 -8.53 -9.45 -9.99
CA THR A 345 -9.59 -9.49 -8.99
C THR A 345 -10.25 -10.87 -8.92
N GLY A 346 -10.55 -11.49 -10.07
CA GLY A 346 -11.14 -12.82 -10.13
C GLY A 346 -10.27 -13.88 -9.44
N THR A 347 -8.97 -13.91 -9.74
CA THR A 347 -8.06 -14.87 -9.10
C THR A 347 -7.86 -14.59 -7.61
N ALA A 348 -7.90 -13.32 -7.18
CA ALA A 348 -7.87 -12.96 -5.76
C ALA A 348 -9.13 -13.44 -5.03
N THR A 349 -10.31 -13.22 -5.63
CA THR A 349 -11.59 -13.68 -5.08
C THR A 349 -11.66 -15.21 -4.98
N GLU A 350 -11.21 -15.93 -6.02
CA GLU A 350 -11.12 -17.39 -5.99
C GLU A 350 -10.15 -17.89 -4.92
N GLY A 351 -8.95 -17.27 -4.85
CA GLY A 351 -7.96 -17.61 -3.83
C GLY A 351 -8.45 -17.36 -2.41
N PHE A 352 -9.20 -16.28 -2.19
CA PHE A 352 -9.83 -15.98 -0.91
C PHE A 352 -10.89 -17.04 -0.56
N ARG A 353 -11.86 -17.28 -1.46
CA ARG A 353 -12.93 -18.25 -1.26
C ARG A 353 -12.38 -19.65 -1.00
N ASP A 354 -11.41 -20.08 -1.76
CA ASP A 354 -10.91 -21.44 -1.73
C ASP A 354 -10.06 -21.79 -0.51
N HIS A 355 -9.47 -20.78 0.16
CA HIS A 355 -8.49 -21.05 1.23
C HIS A 355 -8.85 -20.45 2.58
N VAL A 356 -9.46 -19.29 2.60
CA VAL A 356 -9.66 -18.52 3.84
C VAL A 356 -11.11 -18.08 4.08
N PHE A 357 -12.05 -18.59 3.29
CA PHE A 357 -13.48 -18.32 3.46
C PHE A 357 -14.23 -19.59 3.85
N ASP A 358 -15.23 -19.45 4.73
CA ASP A 358 -16.14 -20.53 5.12
C ASP A 358 -17.53 -20.23 4.56
N GLU A 359 -17.91 -20.95 3.52
CA GLU A 359 -19.23 -20.80 2.90
C GLU A 359 -20.37 -21.16 3.85
N SER A 360 -20.16 -22.12 4.77
CA SER A 360 -21.18 -22.56 5.72
C SER A 360 -21.44 -21.55 6.84
N ALA A 361 -20.40 -20.87 7.29
CA ALA A 361 -20.48 -19.81 8.29
C ALA A 361 -20.68 -18.43 7.65
N ALA A 362 -20.64 -18.33 6.32
CA ALA A 362 -20.72 -17.09 5.55
C ALA A 362 -19.70 -16.03 6.05
N SER A 363 -18.49 -16.44 6.43
CA SER A 363 -17.50 -15.58 7.06
C SER A 363 -16.07 -15.94 6.68
N ALA A 364 -15.17 -14.94 6.77
CA ALA A 364 -13.74 -15.19 6.60
C ALA A 364 -13.16 -15.93 7.82
N LYS A 365 -12.35 -16.96 7.56
CA LYS A 365 -11.59 -17.69 8.58
C LYS A 365 -10.34 -16.89 8.97
N PHE A 366 -9.85 -17.10 10.19
CA PHE A 366 -8.54 -16.62 10.65
C PHE A 366 -8.37 -15.09 10.59
N GLY A 367 -9.45 -14.32 10.58
CA GLY A 367 -9.41 -12.86 10.39
C GLY A 367 -8.89 -12.43 9.03
N ALA A 368 -8.92 -13.31 8.03
CA ALA A 368 -8.52 -12.99 6.66
C ALA A 368 -9.48 -11.98 6.01
N ARG A 369 -8.95 -11.14 5.11
CA ARG A 369 -9.76 -10.21 4.30
C ARG A 369 -9.31 -10.20 2.85
N LEU A 370 -10.27 -9.88 1.98
CA LEU A 370 -10.08 -9.67 0.55
C LEU A 370 -10.02 -8.16 0.27
N PHE A 371 -8.93 -7.71 -0.39
CA PHE A 371 -8.72 -6.31 -0.74
C PHE A 371 -8.49 -6.13 -2.24
N HIS A 372 -9.46 -5.59 -2.94
CA HIS A 372 -9.34 -5.08 -4.31
C HIS A 372 -10.51 -4.15 -4.64
N GLY A 373 -10.49 -3.46 -5.77
CA GLY A 373 -11.47 -2.44 -6.12
C GLY A 373 -12.93 -2.91 -6.22
N ARG A 374 -13.20 -4.22 -6.11
CA ARG A 374 -14.54 -4.83 -6.11
C ARG A 374 -14.77 -5.78 -4.93
N ALA A 375 -13.91 -5.73 -3.91
CA ALA A 375 -13.93 -6.71 -2.82
C ALA A 375 -15.31 -6.83 -2.15
N ASP A 376 -15.95 -5.71 -1.85
CA ASP A 376 -17.27 -5.69 -1.19
C ASP A 376 -18.36 -6.32 -2.06
N VAL A 377 -18.32 -6.06 -3.37
CA VAL A 377 -19.28 -6.66 -4.33
C VAL A 377 -19.03 -8.16 -4.46
N ASP A 378 -17.77 -8.55 -4.57
CA ASP A 378 -17.42 -9.97 -4.74
C ASP A 378 -17.69 -10.78 -3.47
N VAL A 379 -17.44 -10.23 -2.28
CA VAL A 379 -17.80 -10.85 -1.00
C VAL A 379 -19.33 -11.00 -0.89
N LYS A 380 -20.12 -10.00 -1.29
CA LYS A 380 -21.59 -10.08 -1.29
C LYS A 380 -22.12 -11.09 -2.29
N LEU A 381 -21.50 -11.20 -3.46
CA LEU A 381 -21.86 -12.24 -4.45
C LEU A 381 -21.59 -13.65 -3.91
N ILE A 382 -20.49 -13.85 -3.17
CA ILE A 382 -20.19 -15.11 -2.50
C ILE A 382 -21.26 -15.42 -1.44
N LEU A 383 -21.74 -14.38 -0.74
CA LEU A 383 -22.76 -14.52 0.31
C LEU A 383 -24.20 -14.61 -0.22
N ASN A 384 -24.44 -14.45 -1.53
CA ASN A 384 -25.77 -14.34 -2.15
C ASN A 384 -26.70 -13.28 -1.49
N VAL A 385 -26.12 -12.19 -0.98
CA VAL A 385 -26.86 -11.08 -0.36
C VAL A 385 -27.04 -9.98 -1.39
N ALA A 386 -28.29 -9.70 -1.76
CA ALA A 386 -28.66 -8.60 -2.65
C ALA A 386 -29.06 -7.38 -1.80
N ASP A 387 -28.24 -6.36 -1.75
CA ASP A 387 -28.63 -5.05 -1.24
C ASP A 387 -28.18 -3.92 -2.17
N GLN A 388 -29.02 -2.89 -2.27
CA GLN A 388 -28.84 -1.72 -3.14
C GLN A 388 -27.80 -0.77 -2.52
N PHE A 389 -26.96 -0.20 -3.37
CA PHE A 389 -25.96 0.81 -2.98
C PHE A 389 -26.31 2.19 -3.53
N ASP A 390 -26.16 3.20 -2.67
CA ASP A 390 -25.99 4.60 -3.08
C ASP A 390 -24.50 4.86 -3.39
N GLU A 391 -24.24 5.25 -4.64
CA GLU A 391 -22.97 5.83 -5.05
C GLU A 391 -22.99 7.32 -4.73
N ALA A 392 -22.26 7.78 -3.75
CA ALA A 392 -21.59 9.09 -3.76
C ALA A 392 -20.86 9.37 -2.45
N ASP A 393 -19.71 9.84 -2.62
CA ASP A 393 -18.73 10.44 -1.71
C ASP A 393 -17.68 9.51 -1.10
N SER A 394 -16.53 9.77 -1.65
CA SER A 394 -15.18 9.67 -1.09
C SER A 394 -14.41 8.38 -1.32
N ASP A 395 -13.88 8.24 -2.51
CA ASP A 395 -12.78 7.31 -2.85
C ASP A 395 -11.59 7.44 -1.86
N ASP A 396 -11.40 8.62 -1.24
CA ASP A 396 -10.30 8.87 -0.30
C ASP A 396 -10.61 8.40 1.14
N SER A 397 -11.82 8.60 1.66
CA SER A 397 -12.18 8.13 3.00
C SER A 397 -12.32 6.62 3.06
N LEU A 398 -12.92 5.99 2.04
CA LEU A 398 -12.95 4.54 1.91
C LEU A 398 -11.53 3.95 1.81
N THR A 399 -10.64 4.58 1.04
CA THR A 399 -9.25 4.17 0.92
C THR A 399 -8.50 4.23 2.26
N ARG A 400 -8.79 5.22 3.10
CA ARG A 400 -8.22 5.34 4.45
C ARG A 400 -8.69 4.21 5.37
N ILE A 401 -10.00 3.97 5.41
CA ILE A 401 -10.61 2.91 6.24
C ILE A 401 -10.10 1.54 5.83
N GLU A 402 -10.11 1.20 4.53
CA GLU A 402 -9.57 -0.07 4.01
C GLU A 402 -8.10 -0.27 4.38
N SER A 403 -7.31 0.80 4.34
CA SER A 403 -5.89 0.73 4.66
C SER A 403 -5.64 0.50 6.15
N LEU A 404 -6.46 1.12 7.02
CA LEU A 404 -6.43 0.87 8.46
C LEU A 404 -6.90 -0.55 8.79
N ASP A 405 -7.90 -1.07 8.09
CA ASP A 405 -8.32 -2.47 8.19
C ASP A 405 -7.18 -3.45 7.86
N ALA A 406 -6.34 -3.11 6.88
CA ALA A 406 -5.14 -3.91 6.56
C ALA A 406 -4.15 -3.99 7.73
N TRP A 407 -4.11 -2.98 8.64
CA TRP A 407 -3.25 -3.03 9.82
C TRP A 407 -3.65 -4.13 10.81
N SER A 408 -4.94 -4.45 10.90
CA SER A 408 -5.47 -5.45 11.82
C SER A 408 -5.69 -6.83 11.19
N THR A 409 -5.41 -6.99 9.89
CA THR A 409 -5.68 -8.22 9.14
C THR A 409 -4.46 -9.14 9.13
N PRO A 410 -4.54 -10.36 9.68
CA PRO A 410 -3.43 -11.31 9.71
C PRO A 410 -3.09 -11.90 8.34
N ILE A 411 -4.13 -12.25 7.56
CA ILE A 411 -4.00 -12.83 6.21
C ILE A 411 -4.76 -11.96 5.23
N VAL A 412 -4.02 -11.35 4.32
CA VAL A 412 -4.55 -10.48 3.27
C VAL A 412 -4.49 -11.19 1.93
N THR A 413 -5.64 -11.37 1.30
CA THR A 413 -5.75 -11.77 -0.10
C THR A 413 -6.05 -10.53 -0.93
N CYS A 414 -5.23 -10.20 -1.91
CA CYS A 414 -5.38 -8.96 -2.65
C CYS A 414 -4.90 -9.06 -4.09
N THR A 415 -5.23 -8.04 -4.89
CA THR A 415 -4.55 -7.86 -6.18
C THR A 415 -3.15 -7.33 -5.97
N VAL A 416 -2.25 -7.72 -6.86
CA VAL A 416 -0.83 -7.31 -6.82
C VAL A 416 -0.65 -5.79 -6.88
N ASP A 417 -1.57 -5.06 -7.51
CA ASP A 417 -1.54 -3.60 -7.61
C ASP A 417 -1.64 -2.91 -6.25
N LEU A 418 -2.35 -3.50 -5.29
CA LEU A 418 -2.42 -2.97 -3.92
C LEU A 418 -1.02 -2.85 -3.30
N VAL A 419 -0.23 -3.89 -3.43
CA VAL A 419 1.11 -3.98 -2.82
C VAL A 419 2.13 -3.24 -3.67
N LEU A 420 2.22 -3.52 -4.97
CA LEU A 420 3.21 -2.92 -5.85
C LEU A 420 2.95 -1.44 -6.13
N GLY A 421 1.72 -0.97 -5.90
CA GLY A 421 1.36 0.44 -5.97
C GLY A 421 2.20 1.34 -5.05
N ILE A 422 2.77 0.80 -3.96
CA ILE A 422 3.69 1.57 -3.09
C ILE A 422 4.91 2.09 -3.86
N MET A 423 5.39 1.34 -4.86
CA MET A 423 6.51 1.75 -5.72
C MET A 423 6.16 2.90 -6.66
N GLN A 424 4.88 3.22 -6.78
CA GLN A 424 4.31 4.31 -7.57
C GLN A 424 3.72 5.43 -6.71
N ASN A 425 4.01 5.44 -5.40
CA ASN A 425 3.40 6.34 -4.41
C ASN A 425 1.85 6.27 -4.38
N ASN A 426 1.26 5.10 -4.63
CA ASN A 426 -0.17 4.92 -4.50
C ASN A 426 -0.61 5.04 -3.03
N ARG A 427 -1.72 5.73 -2.77
CA ARG A 427 -2.26 5.99 -1.43
C ARG A 427 -2.44 4.70 -0.63
N ARG A 428 -3.13 3.71 -1.18
CA ARG A 428 -3.40 2.44 -0.49
C ARG A 428 -2.13 1.77 0.00
N GLY A 429 -1.10 1.69 -0.83
CA GLY A 429 0.19 1.12 -0.45
C GLY A 429 0.91 1.92 0.65
N LEU A 430 0.90 3.25 0.55
CA LEU A 430 1.55 4.11 1.55
C LEU A 430 0.81 4.08 2.89
N TYR A 431 -0.52 4.12 2.89
CA TYR A 431 -1.34 4.07 4.10
C TYR A 431 -1.23 2.71 4.81
N SER A 432 -1.08 1.61 4.05
CA SER A 432 -0.88 0.26 4.58
C SER A 432 0.57 -0.04 4.97
N TRP A 433 1.51 0.89 4.75
CA TRP A 433 2.95 0.66 4.93
C TRP A 433 3.36 0.02 6.26
N PRO A 434 2.87 0.44 7.45
CA PRO A 434 3.28 -0.18 8.70
C PRO A 434 2.95 -1.68 8.75
N ALA A 435 1.84 -2.10 8.14
CA ALA A 435 1.47 -3.52 8.02
C ALA A 435 2.36 -4.26 7.01
N PHE A 436 2.74 -3.61 5.90
CA PHE A 436 3.65 -4.19 4.91
C PHE A 436 5.03 -4.45 5.49
N ALA A 437 5.55 -3.54 6.30
CA ALA A 437 6.89 -3.64 6.85
C ALA A 437 7.11 -4.90 7.70
N GLY A 438 6.06 -5.38 8.38
CA GLY A 438 6.10 -6.61 9.18
C GLY A 438 5.55 -7.86 8.47
N ALA A 439 5.35 -7.84 7.14
CA ALA A 439 4.67 -8.91 6.43
C ALA A 439 5.61 -9.83 5.64
N ALA A 440 5.08 -10.99 5.24
CA ALA A 440 5.62 -11.88 4.22
C ALA A 440 4.73 -11.81 2.97
N PHE A 441 5.33 -11.87 1.78
CA PHE A 441 4.63 -11.66 0.52
C PHE A 441 4.72 -12.88 -0.39
N VAL A 442 3.58 -13.26 -0.95
CA VAL A 442 3.47 -14.27 -2.00
C VAL A 442 2.93 -13.58 -3.26
N PHE A 443 3.69 -13.55 -4.32
CA PHE A 443 3.27 -13.03 -5.62
C PHE A 443 2.99 -14.20 -6.55
N ASP A 444 1.71 -14.41 -6.86
CA ASP A 444 1.30 -15.54 -7.69
C ASP A 444 1.23 -15.15 -9.17
N GLU A 445 1.41 -16.16 -10.03
CA GLU A 445 1.36 -16.09 -11.49
C GLU A 445 2.14 -14.92 -12.10
N ILE A 446 3.40 -14.69 -11.64
CA ILE A 446 4.24 -13.55 -12.07
C ILE A 446 4.53 -13.53 -13.58
N HIS A 447 4.28 -14.64 -14.29
CA HIS A 447 4.38 -14.70 -15.75
C HIS A 447 3.33 -13.83 -16.46
N SER A 448 2.17 -13.64 -15.82
CA SER A 448 1.06 -12.85 -16.34
C SER A 448 1.26 -11.33 -16.20
N TYR A 449 2.24 -10.90 -15.40
CA TYR A 449 2.50 -9.48 -15.20
C TYR A 449 2.98 -8.83 -16.49
N ASP A 450 2.42 -7.68 -16.85
CA ASP A 450 2.94 -6.86 -17.94
C ASP A 450 4.32 -6.27 -17.62
N ALA A 451 4.87 -5.47 -18.52
CA ALA A 451 6.21 -4.91 -18.35
C ALA A 451 6.29 -3.91 -17.19
N ASN A 452 5.22 -3.13 -16.95
CA ASN A 452 5.17 -2.12 -15.91
C ASN A 452 5.05 -2.77 -14.53
N LEU A 453 4.12 -3.73 -14.41
CA LEU A 453 3.88 -4.46 -13.18
C LEU A 453 5.09 -5.31 -12.79
N PHE A 454 5.73 -5.98 -13.76
CA PHE A 454 6.97 -6.71 -13.52
C PHE A 454 8.12 -5.76 -13.12
N GLY A 455 8.18 -4.56 -13.72
CA GLY A 455 9.12 -3.51 -13.33
C GLY A 455 8.90 -3.04 -11.89
N ALA A 456 7.64 -2.87 -11.47
CA ALA A 456 7.28 -2.53 -10.08
C ALA A 456 7.67 -3.65 -9.10
N LEU A 457 7.48 -4.94 -9.46
CA LEU A 457 7.93 -6.07 -8.67
C LEU A 457 9.45 -6.07 -8.49
N LEU A 458 10.22 -5.82 -9.56
CA LEU A 458 11.67 -5.71 -9.47
C LEU A 458 12.11 -4.55 -8.57
N ALA A 459 11.43 -3.41 -8.63
CA ALA A 459 11.68 -2.27 -7.75
C ALA A 459 11.35 -2.62 -6.28
N PHE A 460 10.22 -3.28 -6.02
CA PHE A 460 9.82 -3.77 -4.70
C PHE A 460 10.89 -4.68 -4.10
N ILE A 461 11.37 -5.67 -4.87
CA ILE A 461 12.44 -6.57 -4.45
C ILE A 461 13.73 -5.81 -4.18
N ARG A 462 14.10 -4.84 -5.03
CA ARG A 462 15.34 -4.06 -4.91
C ARG A 462 15.37 -3.19 -3.66
N ASP A 463 14.27 -2.50 -3.38
CA ASP A 463 14.22 -1.43 -2.38
C ASP A 463 13.79 -1.93 -1.00
N LEU A 464 12.93 -2.95 -0.93
CA LEU A 464 12.44 -3.53 0.32
C LEU A 464 13.22 -4.82 0.69
N ARG A 465 14.49 -4.62 1.03
CA ARG A 465 15.49 -5.69 1.18
C ARG A 465 15.24 -6.66 2.34
N GLY A 466 14.52 -6.26 3.37
CA GLY A 466 14.27 -7.07 4.55
C GLY A 466 12.95 -7.83 4.54
N LEU A 467 12.18 -7.75 3.43
CA LEU A 467 10.92 -8.48 3.33
C LEU A 467 11.14 -9.88 2.75
N PRO A 468 10.55 -10.93 3.36
CA PRO A 468 10.53 -12.26 2.78
C PRO A 468 9.53 -12.32 1.62
N ILE A 469 9.98 -12.84 0.47
CA ILE A 469 9.21 -12.85 -0.78
C ILE A 469 9.22 -14.23 -1.40
N LEU A 470 8.03 -14.77 -1.65
CA LEU A 470 7.82 -15.98 -2.42
C LEU A 470 7.15 -15.62 -3.76
N LEU A 471 7.81 -15.95 -4.85
CA LEU A 471 7.34 -15.74 -6.22
C LEU A 471 6.85 -17.08 -6.77
N MET A 472 5.68 -17.12 -7.37
CA MET A 472 5.11 -18.34 -7.94
C MET A 472 4.77 -18.14 -9.43
N THR A 473 5.06 -19.14 -10.24
CA THR A 473 4.75 -19.11 -11.66
C THR A 473 4.73 -20.50 -12.27
N ALA A 474 3.94 -20.69 -13.33
CA ALA A 474 4.02 -21.90 -14.14
C ALA A 474 5.23 -21.85 -15.09
N SER A 475 5.58 -20.68 -15.62
CA SER A 475 6.69 -20.48 -16.54
C SER A 475 7.24 -19.05 -16.39
N LEU A 476 8.50 -18.85 -16.72
CA LEU A 476 9.09 -17.50 -16.75
C LEU A 476 10.13 -17.45 -17.87
N PRO A 477 10.03 -16.50 -18.83
CA PRO A 477 11.03 -16.32 -19.87
C PRO A 477 12.41 -16.03 -19.28
N GLU A 478 13.47 -16.57 -19.90
CA GLU A 478 14.84 -16.45 -19.40
C GLU A 478 15.27 -14.97 -19.25
N SER A 479 14.79 -14.09 -20.13
CA SER A 479 15.06 -12.65 -20.03
C SER A 479 14.52 -12.02 -18.75
N ARG A 480 13.34 -12.45 -18.27
CA ARG A 480 12.77 -12.01 -17.00
C ARG A 480 13.49 -12.66 -15.81
N LEU A 481 13.80 -13.94 -15.92
CA LEU A 481 14.54 -14.68 -14.90
C LEU A 481 15.92 -14.07 -14.64
N LYS A 482 16.65 -13.70 -15.70
CA LYS A 482 17.92 -12.99 -15.57
C LYS A 482 17.78 -11.68 -14.82
N LYS A 483 16.79 -10.84 -15.18
CA LYS A 483 16.53 -9.57 -14.46
C LYS A 483 16.22 -9.81 -12.98
N LEU A 484 15.50 -10.87 -12.67
CA LEU A 484 15.17 -11.23 -11.28
C LEU A 484 16.43 -11.62 -10.50
N ARG A 485 17.27 -12.50 -11.08
CA ARG A 485 18.57 -12.88 -10.49
C ARG A 485 19.48 -11.66 -10.27
N ASP A 486 19.53 -10.76 -11.24
CA ASP A 486 20.34 -9.53 -11.15
C ASP A 486 19.87 -8.61 -10.01
N VAL A 487 18.56 -8.46 -9.84
CA VAL A 487 17.98 -7.60 -8.78
C VAL A 487 18.19 -8.24 -7.40
N VAL A 488 17.97 -9.54 -7.26
CA VAL A 488 18.20 -10.26 -6.01
C VAL A 488 19.69 -10.26 -5.65
N GLY A 489 20.58 -10.45 -6.63
CA GLY A 489 22.03 -10.37 -6.41
C GLY A 489 22.50 -9.02 -5.86
N ARG A 490 21.85 -7.91 -6.26
CA ARG A 490 22.15 -6.57 -5.71
C ARG A 490 21.74 -6.40 -4.24
N ARG A 491 20.87 -7.28 -3.70
CA ARG A 491 20.56 -7.32 -2.26
C ARG A 491 21.68 -7.97 -1.44
N GLY A 492 22.68 -8.58 -2.09
CA GLY A 492 23.73 -9.38 -1.45
C GLY A 492 23.31 -10.82 -1.15
N THR A 493 22.19 -11.28 -1.74
CA THR A 493 21.65 -12.65 -1.62
C THR A 493 21.50 -13.30 -2.99
N SER A 494 21.22 -14.59 -3.05
CA SER A 494 20.93 -15.30 -4.29
C SER A 494 19.44 -15.64 -4.39
N LEU A 495 18.90 -15.62 -5.61
CA LEU A 495 17.56 -16.13 -5.88
C LEU A 495 17.55 -17.65 -5.67
N VAL A 496 16.70 -18.12 -4.75
CA VAL A 496 16.45 -19.56 -4.59
C VAL A 496 15.40 -19.98 -5.61
N GLU A 497 15.70 -20.96 -6.45
CA GLU A 497 14.79 -21.47 -7.47
C GLU A 497 14.39 -22.90 -7.13
N ILE A 498 13.09 -23.17 -7.05
CA ILE A 498 12.53 -24.48 -6.71
C ILE A 498 11.59 -24.89 -7.85
N GLY A 499 11.85 -26.08 -8.41
CA GLY A 499 11.00 -26.69 -9.44
C GLY A 499 9.77 -27.38 -8.84
N GLY A 500 8.72 -27.52 -9.65
CA GLY A 500 7.57 -28.34 -9.31
C GLY A 500 7.89 -29.84 -9.26
N PRO A 501 6.91 -30.69 -8.90
CA PRO A 501 7.10 -32.13 -8.83
C PRO A 501 7.44 -32.69 -10.22
N SER A 502 8.59 -33.33 -10.35
CA SER A 502 9.13 -33.82 -11.63
C SER A 502 8.16 -34.77 -12.34
N GLU A 503 7.44 -35.58 -11.59
CA GLU A 503 6.43 -36.50 -12.11
C GLU A 503 5.25 -35.77 -12.78
N LEU A 504 4.93 -34.53 -12.39
CA LEU A 504 3.90 -33.71 -13.01
C LEU A 504 4.45 -32.84 -14.13
N GLU A 505 5.68 -32.35 -14.00
CA GLU A 505 6.28 -31.46 -15.00
C GLU A 505 6.67 -32.22 -16.28
N LEU A 506 7.04 -33.51 -16.17
CA LEU A 506 7.43 -34.35 -17.28
C LEU A 506 6.21 -35.04 -17.95
N LEU A 507 5.02 -34.97 -17.38
CA LEU A 507 3.82 -35.53 -18.00
C LEU A 507 3.48 -34.78 -19.29
N PRO A 508 3.36 -35.48 -20.43
CA PRO A 508 2.87 -34.87 -21.66
C PRO A 508 1.38 -34.52 -21.50
N ARG A 509 1.11 -33.27 -21.14
CA ARG A 509 -0.26 -32.78 -20.86
C ARG A 509 -1.02 -32.42 -22.12
N TYR A 510 -0.31 -32.20 -23.23
CA TYR A 510 -0.86 -31.74 -24.49
C TYR A 510 -0.27 -32.53 -25.64
N HIS A 511 -1.14 -32.97 -26.53
CA HIS A 511 -0.74 -33.51 -27.83
C HIS A 511 -1.12 -32.47 -28.91
N ARG A 512 -0.14 -32.02 -29.68
CA ARG A 512 -0.40 -31.15 -30.82
C ARG A 512 -1.06 -31.99 -31.92
N GLY A 513 -2.30 -31.64 -32.23
CA GLY A 513 -3.02 -32.18 -33.38
C GLY A 513 -2.55 -31.52 -34.69
N PRO A 514 -3.00 -32.02 -35.84
CA PRO A 514 -2.77 -31.36 -37.12
C PRO A 514 -3.43 -29.97 -37.12
N GLU A 515 -2.87 -29.06 -37.93
CA GLU A 515 -3.55 -27.80 -38.23
C GLU A 515 -4.81 -28.09 -39.06
N VAL A 516 -5.90 -27.43 -38.72
CA VAL A 516 -7.21 -27.60 -39.35
C VAL A 516 -7.71 -26.26 -39.80
N ASP A 517 -8.16 -26.16 -41.04
CA ASP A 517 -8.77 -24.95 -41.59
C ASP A 517 -10.10 -24.63 -40.90
N GLY A 518 -10.49 -23.33 -40.91
CA GLY A 518 -11.64 -22.81 -40.15
C GLY A 518 -12.94 -23.53 -40.44
N ASP A 519 -13.18 -23.93 -41.69
CA ASP A 519 -14.42 -24.60 -42.11
C ASP A 519 -14.55 -26.03 -41.55
N ASP A 520 -13.43 -26.71 -41.26
CA ASP A 520 -13.40 -28.06 -40.72
C ASP A 520 -13.39 -28.11 -39.20
N LEU A 521 -13.24 -26.96 -38.52
CA LEU A 521 -13.12 -26.89 -37.05
C LEU A 521 -14.40 -27.38 -36.34
N VAL A 522 -15.59 -27.05 -36.87
CA VAL A 522 -16.89 -27.52 -36.28
C VAL A 522 -17.03 -29.02 -36.38
N ALA A 523 -16.67 -29.60 -37.54
CA ALA A 523 -16.67 -31.03 -37.73
C ALA A 523 -15.67 -31.73 -36.81
N LEU A 524 -14.49 -31.13 -36.60
CA LEU A 524 -13.50 -31.63 -35.66
C LEU A 524 -14.04 -31.61 -34.22
N VAL A 525 -14.68 -30.50 -33.79
CA VAL A 525 -15.30 -30.38 -32.45
C VAL A 525 -16.35 -31.46 -32.25
N ALA A 526 -17.26 -31.63 -33.21
CA ALA A 526 -18.28 -32.68 -33.16
C ALA A 526 -17.68 -34.08 -33.07
N LYS A 527 -16.65 -34.36 -33.89
CA LYS A 527 -15.91 -35.62 -33.87
C LYS A 527 -15.18 -35.85 -32.55
N GLN A 528 -14.60 -34.84 -31.95
CA GLN A 528 -13.95 -34.99 -30.63
C GLN A 528 -14.99 -35.26 -29.54
N LEU A 529 -16.10 -34.55 -29.51
CA LEU A 529 -17.17 -34.76 -28.54
C LEU A 529 -17.78 -36.15 -28.65
N SER A 530 -17.93 -36.73 -29.88
CA SER A 530 -18.43 -38.07 -30.10
C SER A 530 -17.47 -39.21 -29.69
N ARG A 531 -16.18 -38.91 -29.55
CA ARG A 531 -15.13 -39.89 -29.16
C ARG A 531 -14.92 -40.01 -27.66
N ILE A 532 -15.56 -39.16 -26.88
CA ILE A 532 -15.35 -39.12 -25.44
C ILE A 532 -16.33 -40.11 -24.79
N ASP A 533 -15.82 -41.21 -24.31
CA ASP A 533 -16.59 -42.25 -23.58
C ASP A 533 -17.10 -41.78 -22.21
N ARG A 534 -16.75 -40.57 -21.81
CA ARG A 534 -17.19 -39.86 -20.59
C ARG A 534 -17.62 -38.44 -20.95
N PRO A 535 -18.45 -37.75 -20.11
CA PRO A 535 -18.80 -36.37 -20.34
C PRO A 535 -17.55 -35.51 -20.47
N GLY A 536 -17.20 -35.12 -21.69
CA GLY A 536 -16.02 -34.30 -22.01
C GLY A 536 -16.41 -32.91 -22.47
N LYS A 537 -15.42 -32.02 -22.50
CA LYS A 537 -15.57 -30.64 -22.95
C LYS A 537 -14.53 -30.33 -24.02
N VAL A 538 -14.92 -29.59 -25.03
CA VAL A 538 -13.99 -28.99 -26.00
C VAL A 538 -13.93 -27.49 -25.74
N LEU A 539 -12.72 -26.96 -25.56
CA LEU A 539 -12.49 -25.52 -25.41
C LEU A 539 -11.99 -24.96 -26.75
N TRP A 540 -12.78 -24.06 -27.33
CA TRP A 540 -12.40 -23.33 -28.54
C TRP A 540 -12.02 -21.90 -28.17
N LEU A 541 -10.75 -21.55 -28.30
CA LEU A 541 -10.22 -20.23 -28.00
C LEU A 541 -10.19 -19.34 -29.24
N CYS A 542 -10.74 -18.13 -29.12
CA CYS A 542 -10.78 -17.13 -30.17
C CYS A 542 -10.05 -15.85 -29.71
N ASN A 543 -9.32 -15.23 -30.63
CA ASN A 543 -8.55 -14.00 -30.35
C ASN A 543 -9.42 -12.74 -30.26
N THR A 544 -10.66 -12.78 -30.73
CA THR A 544 -11.59 -11.64 -30.67
C THR A 544 -12.99 -12.10 -30.26
N VAL A 545 -13.74 -11.17 -29.66
CA VAL A 545 -15.12 -11.40 -29.24
C VAL A 545 -16.01 -11.83 -30.42
N ASN A 546 -15.87 -11.15 -31.57
CA ASN A 546 -16.69 -11.46 -32.75
C ASN A 546 -16.43 -12.89 -33.24
N ARG A 547 -15.16 -13.31 -33.34
CA ARG A 547 -14.82 -14.70 -33.71
C ARG A 547 -15.37 -15.73 -32.72
N ALA A 548 -15.43 -15.39 -31.42
CA ALA A 548 -16.03 -16.29 -30.43
C ALA A 548 -17.55 -16.43 -30.63
N ILE A 549 -18.23 -15.35 -30.99
CA ILE A 549 -19.65 -15.35 -31.33
C ILE A 549 -19.89 -16.16 -32.60
N ASP A 550 -19.13 -15.86 -33.67
CA ASP A 550 -19.24 -16.56 -34.95
C ASP A 550 -19.02 -18.09 -34.80
N ALA A 551 -17.98 -18.48 -34.03
CA ALA A 551 -17.70 -19.89 -33.74
C ALA A 551 -18.84 -20.57 -32.98
N ALA A 552 -19.48 -19.86 -32.05
CA ALA A 552 -20.61 -20.40 -31.30
C ALA A 552 -21.85 -20.55 -32.20
N ASP A 553 -22.08 -19.61 -33.13
CA ASP A 553 -23.21 -19.69 -34.06
C ASP A 553 -23.03 -20.86 -35.06
N LEU A 554 -21.80 -21.06 -35.54
CA LEU A 554 -21.44 -22.21 -36.35
C LEU A 554 -21.68 -23.55 -35.58
N CYS A 555 -21.27 -23.60 -34.30
CA CYS A 555 -21.53 -24.78 -33.47
C CYS A 555 -23.05 -25.03 -33.26
N ARG A 556 -23.84 -23.97 -33.03
CA ARG A 556 -25.31 -24.09 -32.91
C ARG A 556 -25.97 -24.59 -34.19
N ALA A 557 -25.53 -24.05 -35.35
CA ALA A 557 -26.01 -24.52 -36.65
C ALA A 557 -25.72 -26.01 -36.89
N ALA A 558 -24.61 -26.51 -36.31
CA ALA A 558 -24.27 -27.94 -36.33
C ALA A 558 -24.93 -28.79 -35.22
N GLY A 559 -25.89 -28.24 -34.48
CA GLY A 559 -26.63 -28.95 -33.43
C GLY A 559 -25.88 -29.09 -32.10
N LEU A 560 -24.74 -28.41 -31.92
CA LEU A 560 -23.98 -28.40 -30.68
C LEU A 560 -24.54 -27.34 -29.72
N LYS A 561 -24.27 -27.49 -28.41
CA LYS A 561 -24.69 -26.54 -27.37
C LYS A 561 -23.45 -25.83 -26.78
N PRO A 562 -22.91 -24.79 -27.46
CA PRO A 562 -21.75 -24.09 -26.96
C PRO A 562 -22.13 -23.15 -25.80
N LEU A 563 -21.24 -23.08 -24.79
CA LEU A 563 -21.23 -22.01 -23.82
C LEU A 563 -20.23 -20.95 -24.32
N ILE A 564 -20.68 -19.70 -24.39
CA ILE A 564 -19.84 -18.59 -24.83
C ILE A 564 -19.39 -17.82 -23.61
N TYR A 565 -18.08 -17.50 -23.55
CA TYR A 565 -17.52 -16.60 -22.55
C TYR A 565 -16.57 -15.61 -23.21
N HIS A 566 -16.79 -14.32 -23.03
CA HIS A 566 -15.93 -13.27 -23.58
C HIS A 566 -16.00 -11.99 -22.74
N SER A 567 -15.10 -11.04 -22.99
CA SER A 567 -14.93 -9.81 -22.20
C SER A 567 -16.13 -8.85 -22.21
N ARG A 568 -17.14 -9.03 -23.09
CA ARG A 568 -18.38 -8.23 -23.10
C ARG A 568 -19.49 -8.78 -22.18
N PHE A 569 -19.32 -9.95 -21.59
CA PHE A 569 -20.18 -10.38 -20.47
C PHE A 569 -19.77 -9.62 -19.21
N ARG A 570 -20.72 -8.93 -18.60
CA ARG A 570 -20.58 -8.23 -17.33
C ARG A 570 -21.08 -9.10 -16.19
#